data_defa182230bbe7b17ec2065b5f484eb3
#
_entry.id   defa182230bbe7b17ec2065b5f484eb3
#
_cell.length_a   1.000
_cell.length_b   1.000
_cell.length_c   1.000
_cell.angle_alpha   90.00
_cell.angle_beta   90.00
_cell.angle_gamma   90.00
#
_symmetry.space_group_name_H-M   'P 1'
#
loop_
_entity.id
_entity.type
_entity.pdbx_description
1 polymer ?
#
loop_
_entity_poly.entity_id
_entity_poly.type
_entity_poly.pdbx_seq_one_letter_code
_entity_poly.pdbx_strand_id
1 'polypeptide(L)'
;LIDWNAFQIFNVEEVPENTTWSLSTDLLSERGVAFGTLYEYQRDDMFDLPGLSRGQLDAWGLQDHGTDNLGRDRRNVTPERDFRGRIFWQHRQLLRDGIQLSAEVGLISDRNFMEQFYERVWDQEKDPMTGVALKKITDNRVWDLAANIRVNDFFTQTDWLPKLDHHWLGESIFADRATWHEHTSVGFGTLKPATAPLDVAEQAKFDLLAGEEQKYSGIRAASRQEIDFPMQWGNVKVVPYLLGEVAYWGDDISHQSVTRTYGQVGIRSSLPMSRTDANIKSKLFNVSGLAHKVNWMLDAYWADASENMDRFPRYDALDDDAQEHYRRRFFFDTFGGIAGQNIASKWDERMFAYRANMQGNVSSPVTEIADDAMTFRLATEQRWQTKRGIAGKQHVVDWMVLNAEILLFPDADNNEGQHTGMFDYDYRWHVGDRFT
;
A
#
# COMPACT_ATOMS: atom_id res chain seq x y z
N LEU A 1 -3.09 -28.74 -13.41
CA LEU A 1 -2.48 -28.74 -12.08
C LEU A 1 -2.66 -30.10 -11.43
N ILE A 2 -1.59 -30.68 -10.94
CA ILE A 2 -1.58 -31.88 -10.10
C ILE A 2 -0.76 -31.59 -8.87
N ASP A 3 -1.37 -31.78 -7.70
CA ASP A 3 -0.73 -31.57 -6.40
C ASP A 3 -0.48 -32.87 -5.68
N TRP A 4 0.68 -33.00 -5.07
CA TRP A 4 1.06 -34.14 -4.24
C TRP A 4 1.48 -33.69 -2.85
N ASN A 5 1.20 -34.50 -1.86
CA ASN A 5 1.76 -34.34 -0.54
C ASN A 5 3.23 -34.75 -0.53
N ALA A 6 4.14 -33.81 -0.33
CA ALA A 6 5.58 -34.05 -0.37
C ALA A 6 6.05 -34.97 0.75
N PHE A 7 5.47 -34.92 1.93
CA PHE A 7 5.82 -35.82 3.05
C PHE A 7 5.55 -37.28 2.69
N GLN A 8 4.48 -37.57 1.92
CA GLN A 8 4.18 -38.91 1.44
C GLN A 8 5.14 -39.33 0.33
N ILE A 9 5.48 -38.44 -0.61
CA ILE A 9 6.44 -38.77 -1.69
C ILE A 9 7.82 -39.13 -1.12
N PHE A 10 8.28 -38.35 -0.15
CA PHE A 10 9.60 -38.55 0.47
C PHE A 10 9.58 -39.51 1.64
N ASN A 11 8.46 -40.20 1.89
CA ASN A 11 8.26 -41.17 2.96
C ASN A 11 8.74 -40.65 4.33
N VAL A 12 8.35 -39.42 4.66
CA VAL A 12 8.65 -38.80 5.96
C VAL A 12 7.74 -39.40 7.02
N GLU A 13 8.29 -40.19 7.94
CA GLU A 13 7.51 -40.91 8.96
C GLU A 13 6.95 -39.96 10.03
N GLU A 14 7.71 -38.99 10.46
CA GLU A 14 7.31 -38.00 11.47
C GLU A 14 7.08 -36.65 10.80
N VAL A 15 5.83 -36.38 10.41
CA VAL A 15 5.43 -35.06 9.88
C VAL A 15 5.36 -34.07 11.03
N PRO A 16 6.07 -32.94 10.94
CA PRO A 16 6.00 -31.94 11.99
C PRO A 16 4.59 -31.39 12.15
N GLU A 17 4.15 -31.17 13.39
CA GLU A 17 2.85 -30.62 13.68
C GLU A 17 2.63 -29.25 13.00
N ASN A 18 1.40 -28.95 12.60
CA ASN A 18 1.00 -27.71 11.94
C ASN A 18 1.91 -27.34 10.75
N THR A 19 2.31 -28.33 9.98
CA THR A 19 3.13 -28.14 8.78
C THR A 19 2.48 -28.84 7.60
N THR A 20 2.41 -28.13 6.46
CA THR A 20 1.99 -28.69 5.19
C THR A 20 3.10 -28.52 4.16
N TRP A 21 3.29 -29.51 3.31
CA TRP A 21 4.24 -29.43 2.21
C TRP A 21 3.65 -30.11 0.98
N SER A 22 3.40 -29.31 -0.04
CA SER A 22 2.90 -29.78 -1.32
C SER A 22 3.91 -29.56 -2.44
N LEU A 23 3.90 -30.46 -3.39
CA LEU A 23 4.58 -30.33 -4.68
C LEU A 23 3.52 -30.23 -5.76
N SER A 24 3.71 -29.35 -6.73
CA SER A 24 2.80 -29.20 -7.86
C SER A 24 3.50 -29.43 -9.20
N THR A 25 2.74 -29.91 -10.17
CA THR A 25 3.15 -29.95 -11.58
C THR A 25 2.03 -29.39 -12.42
N ASP A 26 2.36 -28.40 -13.24
CA ASP A 26 1.46 -27.77 -14.20
C ASP A 26 1.91 -28.06 -15.61
N LEU A 27 0.97 -28.45 -16.48
CA LEU A 27 1.21 -28.54 -17.89
C LEU A 27 0.58 -27.36 -18.62
N LEU A 28 1.42 -26.51 -19.17
CA LEU A 28 1.02 -25.36 -19.98
C LEU A 28 1.29 -25.69 -21.46
N SER A 29 0.22 -25.87 -22.24
CA SER A 29 0.28 -26.45 -23.59
C SER A 29 1.21 -25.71 -24.56
N GLU A 30 1.40 -24.42 -24.42
CA GLU A 30 2.22 -23.59 -25.30
C GLU A 30 3.53 -23.13 -24.67
N ARG A 31 3.75 -23.47 -23.39
CA ARG A 31 4.87 -22.94 -22.61
C ARG A 31 5.79 -24.00 -22.04
N GLY A 32 5.25 -25.14 -21.64
CA GLY A 32 6.04 -26.25 -21.08
C GLY A 32 5.47 -26.80 -19.78
N VAL A 33 6.32 -27.49 -19.04
CA VAL A 33 5.98 -28.08 -17.75
C VAL A 33 6.55 -27.21 -16.65
N ALA A 34 5.69 -26.86 -15.69
CA ALA A 34 6.09 -26.14 -14.51
C ALA A 34 6.09 -27.04 -13.29
N PHE A 35 6.98 -26.73 -12.35
CA PHE A 35 7.06 -27.39 -11.06
C PHE A 35 6.97 -26.34 -9.95
N GLY A 36 6.25 -26.70 -8.89
CA GLY A 36 6.09 -25.84 -7.74
C GLY A 36 6.20 -26.58 -6.43
N THR A 37 6.43 -25.83 -5.36
CA THR A 37 6.38 -26.30 -3.98
C THR A 37 5.80 -25.23 -3.09
N LEU A 38 4.90 -25.63 -2.21
CA LEU A 38 4.37 -24.78 -1.14
C LEU A 38 4.62 -25.47 0.19
N TYR A 39 5.39 -24.82 1.03
CA TYR A 39 5.69 -25.27 2.40
C TYR A 39 5.18 -24.25 3.39
N GLU A 40 4.21 -24.65 4.20
CA GLU A 40 3.64 -23.81 5.26
C GLU A 40 3.92 -24.42 6.62
N TYR A 41 4.21 -23.59 7.60
CA TYR A 41 4.54 -24.03 8.95
C TYR A 41 4.02 -23.08 10.02
N GLN A 42 3.67 -23.65 11.15
CA GLN A 42 3.46 -22.96 12.40
C GLN A 42 4.11 -23.76 13.52
N ARG A 43 5.16 -23.21 14.14
CA ARG A 43 5.98 -23.91 15.13
C ARG A 43 6.38 -22.98 16.26
N ASP A 44 6.73 -23.59 17.38
CA ASP A 44 7.46 -22.92 18.45
C ASP A 44 8.97 -23.09 18.20
N ASP A 45 9.76 -22.13 18.69
CA ASP A 45 11.23 -22.22 18.76
C ASP A 45 11.93 -22.48 17.40
N MET A 46 11.55 -21.77 16.35
CA MET A 46 12.19 -21.88 15.05
C MET A 46 13.51 -21.09 15.00
N PHE A 47 14.52 -21.61 14.31
CA PHE A 47 15.88 -21.04 14.24
C PHE A 47 16.57 -20.86 15.59
N ASP A 48 16.33 -21.75 16.54
CA ASP A 48 16.79 -21.67 17.94
C ASP A 48 16.36 -20.39 18.67
N LEU A 49 15.38 -19.68 18.13
CA LEU A 49 14.76 -18.52 18.74
C LEU A 49 13.42 -18.91 19.36
N PRO A 50 13.21 -18.63 20.65
CA PRO A 50 11.95 -18.99 21.32
C PRO A 50 10.78 -18.16 20.84
N GLY A 51 9.63 -18.79 20.72
CA GLY A 51 8.35 -18.16 20.46
C GLY A 51 7.64 -18.67 19.21
N LEU A 52 6.33 -18.44 19.19
CA LEU A 52 5.47 -18.90 18.11
C LEU A 52 5.87 -18.28 16.77
N SER A 53 6.22 -19.12 15.83
CA SER A 53 6.56 -18.77 14.46
C SER A 53 5.53 -19.31 13.47
N ARG A 54 5.35 -18.60 12.39
CA ARG A 54 4.57 -19.02 11.23
C ARG A 54 5.22 -18.49 9.96
N GLY A 55 5.12 -19.26 8.89
CA GLY A 55 5.63 -18.80 7.61
C GLY A 55 5.24 -19.73 6.47
N GLN A 56 5.59 -19.29 5.29
CA GLN A 56 5.40 -20.05 4.06
C GLN A 56 6.58 -19.84 3.11
N LEU A 57 6.91 -20.88 2.40
CA LEU A 57 7.80 -20.86 1.23
C LEU A 57 6.99 -21.33 0.02
N ASP A 58 6.83 -20.45 -0.96
CA ASP A 58 6.18 -20.71 -2.24
C ASP A 58 7.22 -20.53 -3.35
N ALA A 59 7.53 -21.59 -4.06
CA ALA A 59 8.41 -21.56 -5.22
C ALA A 59 7.74 -22.25 -6.39
N TRP A 60 7.82 -21.62 -7.55
CA TRP A 60 7.25 -22.18 -8.78
C TRP A 60 8.10 -21.74 -9.97
N GLY A 61 8.30 -22.62 -10.95
CA GLY A 61 9.09 -22.29 -12.12
C GLY A 61 8.90 -23.26 -13.28
N LEU A 62 9.25 -22.78 -14.48
CA LEU A 62 9.17 -23.52 -15.73
C LEU A 62 10.30 -23.14 -16.68
N GLN A 63 10.60 -24.07 -17.60
CA GLN A 63 11.32 -23.74 -18.84
C GLN A 63 10.28 -23.26 -19.83
N ASP A 64 10.22 -21.96 -20.06
CA ASP A 64 9.19 -21.30 -20.87
C ASP A 64 9.60 -21.23 -22.34
N HIS A 65 8.73 -21.68 -23.22
CA HIS A 65 8.93 -21.64 -24.69
C HIS A 65 7.90 -20.74 -25.38
N GLY A 66 7.05 -20.05 -24.61
CA GLY A 66 5.99 -19.21 -25.11
C GLY A 66 6.35 -17.74 -25.24
N THR A 67 5.34 -16.95 -25.55
CA THR A 67 5.39 -15.47 -25.54
C THR A 67 4.39 -14.94 -24.52
N ASP A 68 4.67 -13.77 -23.98
CA ASP A 68 3.81 -13.13 -22.99
C ASP A 68 2.65 -12.38 -23.64
N ASN A 69 1.50 -12.43 -22.98
CA ASN A 69 0.32 -11.67 -23.36
C ASN A 69 -0.17 -10.85 -22.15
N LEU A 70 0.34 -9.63 -22.07
CA LEU A 70 0.23 -8.73 -20.92
C LEU A 70 -0.86 -7.66 -21.12
N GLY A 71 -1.84 -7.95 -21.99
CA GLY A 71 -2.93 -7.06 -22.29
C GLY A 71 -2.83 -6.34 -23.61
N ARG A 72 -3.57 -5.23 -23.75
CA ARG A 72 -3.62 -4.43 -24.98
C ARG A 72 -2.24 -3.82 -25.26
N ASP A 73 -1.83 -3.86 -26.53
CA ASP A 73 -0.55 -3.35 -27.04
C ASP A 73 0.72 -3.99 -26.46
N ARG A 74 0.57 -5.07 -25.64
CA ARG A 74 1.68 -5.87 -25.08
C ARG A 74 1.41 -7.36 -25.30
N ARG A 75 1.16 -7.74 -26.56
CA ARG A 75 0.93 -9.12 -26.99
C ARG A 75 2.16 -9.66 -27.72
N ASN A 76 2.42 -10.94 -27.52
CA ASN A 76 3.57 -11.66 -28.11
C ASN A 76 4.91 -11.05 -27.68
N VAL A 77 5.02 -10.57 -26.46
CA VAL A 77 6.26 -10.08 -25.88
C VAL A 77 7.17 -11.28 -25.62
N THR A 78 8.42 -11.19 -26.09
CA THR A 78 9.40 -12.26 -25.83
C THR A 78 9.89 -12.18 -24.41
N PRO A 79 9.80 -13.26 -23.61
CA PRO A 79 10.34 -13.29 -22.27
C PRO A 79 11.85 -12.98 -22.25
N GLU A 80 12.32 -12.28 -21.21
CA GLU A 80 13.74 -11.96 -21.06
C GLU A 80 14.60 -13.20 -20.71
N ARG A 81 13.96 -14.27 -20.22
CA ARG A 81 14.63 -15.53 -19.80
C ARG A 81 13.80 -16.74 -20.19
N ASP A 82 14.50 -17.82 -20.51
CA ASP A 82 13.86 -19.12 -20.82
C ASP A 82 13.41 -19.83 -19.56
N PHE A 83 14.23 -19.83 -18.50
CA PHE A 83 13.82 -20.33 -17.20
C PHE A 83 13.17 -19.21 -16.40
N ARG A 84 11.88 -19.41 -16.09
CA ARG A 84 11.06 -18.41 -15.39
C ARG A 84 10.47 -18.98 -14.12
N GLY A 85 10.42 -18.13 -13.09
CA GLY A 85 9.87 -18.57 -11.81
C GLY A 85 9.93 -17.52 -10.74
N ARG A 86 9.41 -17.91 -9.57
CA ARG A 86 9.47 -17.11 -8.35
C ARG A 86 9.86 -17.98 -7.16
N ILE A 87 10.42 -17.33 -6.15
CA ILE A 87 10.62 -17.87 -4.80
C ILE A 87 10.17 -16.83 -3.82
N PHE A 88 9.09 -17.11 -3.10
CA PHE A 88 8.57 -16.25 -2.04
C PHE A 88 8.68 -16.99 -0.71
N TRP A 89 9.38 -16.39 0.23
CA TRP A 89 9.43 -16.87 1.60
C TRP A 89 9.01 -15.75 2.53
N GLN A 90 8.08 -16.05 3.40
CA GLN A 90 7.62 -15.15 4.44
C GLN A 90 7.69 -15.86 5.79
N HIS A 91 8.25 -15.18 6.75
CA HIS A 91 8.39 -15.67 8.14
C HIS A 91 7.99 -14.59 9.12
N ARG A 92 7.24 -14.97 10.12
CA ARG A 92 6.92 -14.12 11.27
C ARG A 92 7.04 -14.91 12.55
N GLN A 93 7.77 -14.38 13.54
CA GLN A 93 7.98 -15.02 14.83
C GLN A 93 7.76 -14.01 15.97
N LEU A 94 7.02 -14.41 16.99
CA LEU A 94 6.82 -13.62 18.18
C LEU A 94 7.91 -14.02 19.19
N LEU A 95 8.90 -13.18 19.35
CA LEU A 95 10.00 -13.35 20.29
C LEU A 95 9.59 -12.93 21.71
N ARG A 96 10.52 -13.10 22.66
CA ARG A 96 10.35 -12.63 24.04
C ARG A 96 10.08 -11.12 24.09
N ASP A 97 9.47 -10.66 25.14
CA ASP A 97 9.16 -9.25 25.41
C ASP A 97 8.27 -8.58 24.35
N GLY A 98 7.47 -9.38 23.60
CA GLY A 98 6.54 -8.88 22.59
C GLY A 98 7.23 -8.35 21.31
N ILE A 99 8.48 -8.71 21.08
CA ILE A 99 9.19 -8.37 19.85
C ILE A 99 8.73 -9.32 18.74
N GLN A 100 8.29 -8.78 17.61
CA GLN A 100 7.98 -9.53 16.41
C GLN A 100 9.15 -9.45 15.42
N LEU A 101 9.70 -10.60 15.08
CA LEU A 101 10.59 -10.76 13.92
C LEU A 101 9.76 -11.04 12.69
N SER A 102 10.01 -10.31 11.61
CA SER A 102 9.48 -10.61 10.28
C SER A 102 10.63 -10.71 9.29
N ALA A 103 10.61 -11.70 8.41
CA ALA A 103 11.57 -11.84 7.33
C ALA A 103 10.84 -12.20 6.04
N GLU A 104 11.33 -11.68 4.92
CA GLU A 104 10.74 -11.89 3.60
C GLU A 104 11.85 -12.04 2.57
N VAL A 105 11.66 -12.98 1.63
CA VAL A 105 12.47 -13.11 0.42
C VAL A 105 11.53 -13.16 -0.77
N GLY A 106 11.72 -12.25 -1.72
CA GLY A 106 10.91 -12.15 -2.93
C GLY A 106 11.79 -12.14 -4.19
N LEU A 107 12.08 -13.33 -4.72
CA LEU A 107 12.84 -13.50 -5.94
C LEU A 107 11.91 -13.81 -7.12
N ILE A 108 12.06 -13.07 -8.21
CA ILE A 108 11.31 -13.25 -9.45
C ILE A 108 12.32 -13.31 -10.60
N SER A 109 12.04 -14.12 -11.60
CA SER A 109 12.95 -14.34 -12.74
C SER A 109 13.10 -13.13 -13.66
N ASP A 110 11.97 -12.46 -13.94
CA ASP A 110 11.89 -11.34 -14.88
C ASP A 110 10.67 -10.46 -14.59
N ARG A 111 10.66 -9.25 -15.14
CA ARG A 111 9.65 -8.20 -14.89
C ARG A 111 8.22 -8.59 -15.27
N ASN A 112 8.05 -9.45 -16.28
CA ASN A 112 6.75 -9.80 -16.80
C ASN A 112 6.17 -11.08 -16.18
N PHE A 113 6.96 -11.78 -15.35
CA PHE A 113 6.59 -13.07 -14.79
C PHE A 113 5.31 -13.01 -13.97
N MET A 114 5.21 -12.07 -13.05
CA MET A 114 4.03 -11.94 -12.17
C MET A 114 2.79 -11.57 -12.96
N GLU A 115 2.88 -10.58 -13.85
CA GLU A 115 1.79 -10.15 -14.69
C GLU A 115 1.29 -11.28 -15.61
N GLN A 116 2.19 -12.11 -16.15
CA GLN A 116 1.83 -13.21 -17.04
C GLN A 116 1.19 -14.41 -16.32
N PHE A 117 1.71 -14.80 -15.16
CA PHE A 117 1.30 -16.05 -14.49
C PHE A 117 0.49 -15.82 -13.22
N TYR A 118 0.57 -14.65 -12.63
CA TYR A 118 -0.03 -14.32 -11.35
C TYR A 118 -0.67 -12.92 -11.36
N GLU A 119 -1.35 -12.57 -12.47
CA GLU A 119 -1.93 -11.24 -12.71
C GLU A 119 -2.72 -10.70 -11.51
N ARG A 120 -3.53 -11.56 -10.86
CA ARG A 120 -4.30 -11.14 -9.70
C ARG A 120 -3.44 -10.76 -8.49
N VAL A 121 -2.35 -11.48 -8.24
CA VAL A 121 -1.39 -11.18 -7.18
C VAL A 121 -0.65 -9.89 -7.52
N TRP A 122 -0.22 -9.76 -8.76
CA TRP A 122 0.38 -8.56 -9.32
C TRP A 122 -0.51 -7.32 -9.17
N ASP A 123 -1.80 -7.45 -9.43
CA ASP A 123 -2.77 -6.37 -9.39
C ASP A 123 -3.24 -5.98 -7.97
N GLN A 124 -3.09 -6.81 -6.97
CA GLN A 124 -3.75 -6.65 -5.67
C GLN A 124 -2.82 -6.74 -4.46
N GLU A 125 -1.59 -7.16 -4.64
CA GLU A 125 -0.62 -7.35 -3.57
C GLU A 125 0.60 -6.44 -3.77
N LYS A 126 1.30 -6.17 -2.68
CA LYS A 126 2.54 -5.39 -2.74
C LYS A 126 3.61 -6.12 -3.53
N ASP A 127 4.52 -5.38 -4.14
CA ASP A 127 5.70 -5.93 -4.77
C ASP A 127 6.53 -6.76 -3.79
N PRO A 128 7.08 -7.91 -4.25
CA PRO A 128 7.94 -8.73 -3.43
C PRO A 128 9.18 -7.98 -2.97
N MET A 129 9.40 -7.98 -1.66
CA MET A 129 10.57 -7.39 -1.04
C MET A 129 11.48 -8.48 -0.49
N THR A 130 12.73 -8.13 -0.22
CA THR A 130 13.66 -8.98 0.51
C THR A 130 14.23 -8.21 1.68
N GLY A 131 14.01 -8.72 2.89
CA GLY A 131 14.45 -8.01 4.07
C GLY A 131 14.05 -8.67 5.38
N VAL A 132 14.42 -8.00 6.46
CA VAL A 132 14.11 -8.40 7.83
C VAL A 132 13.69 -7.20 8.65
N ALA A 133 12.73 -7.38 9.54
CA ALA A 133 12.27 -6.34 10.44
C ALA A 133 12.06 -6.89 11.86
N LEU A 134 12.41 -6.08 12.85
CA LEU A 134 12.13 -6.28 14.26
C LEU A 134 11.17 -5.17 14.71
N LYS A 135 9.97 -5.57 15.10
CA LYS A 135 8.92 -4.65 15.53
C LYS A 135 8.55 -4.91 16.98
N LYS A 136 8.42 -3.84 17.77
CA LYS A 136 7.85 -3.90 19.12
C LYS A 136 6.71 -2.91 19.25
N ILE A 137 5.54 -3.41 19.65
CA ILE A 137 4.36 -2.60 19.95
C ILE A 137 4.14 -2.64 21.46
N THR A 138 4.05 -1.47 22.09
CA THR A 138 3.74 -1.33 23.50
C THR A 138 2.73 -0.20 23.65
N ASP A 139 1.50 -0.56 24.01
CA ASP A 139 0.37 0.36 24.08
C ASP A 139 0.20 1.18 22.79
N ASN A 140 0.46 2.48 22.84
CA ASN A 140 0.37 3.42 21.72
C ASN A 140 1.73 3.75 21.06
N ARG A 141 2.78 2.95 21.33
CA ARG A 141 4.13 3.14 20.79
C ARG A 141 4.57 1.97 19.95
N VAL A 142 5.23 2.27 18.85
CA VAL A 142 5.81 1.27 17.94
C VAL A 142 7.26 1.62 17.67
N TRP A 143 8.13 0.64 17.82
CA TRP A 143 9.50 0.63 17.32
C TRP A 143 9.59 -0.38 16.19
N ASP A 144 10.13 0.02 15.06
CA ASP A 144 10.38 -0.84 13.91
C ASP A 144 11.80 -0.62 13.40
N LEU A 145 12.63 -1.66 13.46
CA LEU A 145 13.97 -1.68 12.90
C LEU A 145 13.98 -2.62 11.71
N ALA A 146 14.17 -2.10 10.52
CA ALA A 146 14.13 -2.86 9.26
C ALA A 146 15.47 -2.77 8.51
N ALA A 147 15.75 -3.82 7.74
CA ALA A 147 16.80 -3.84 6.74
C ALA A 147 16.27 -4.52 5.49
N ASN A 148 16.22 -3.79 4.37
CA ASN A 148 15.68 -4.27 3.11
C ASN A 148 16.71 -4.09 2.01
N ILE A 149 16.74 -5.04 1.06
CA ILE A 149 17.62 -5.00 -0.11
C ILE A 149 16.83 -5.29 -1.38
N ARG A 150 17.15 -4.61 -2.46
CA ARG A 150 16.64 -4.93 -3.79
C ARG A 150 17.36 -6.16 -4.35
N VAL A 151 16.61 -7.19 -4.69
CA VAL A 151 17.12 -8.41 -5.32
C VAL A 151 16.67 -8.56 -6.78
N ASN A 152 15.54 -7.96 -7.15
CA ASN A 152 15.02 -7.92 -8.52
C ASN A 152 15.42 -6.59 -9.16
N ASP A 153 16.29 -6.61 -10.17
CA ASP A 153 16.89 -5.41 -10.75
C ASP A 153 15.94 -4.62 -11.68
N PHE A 154 14.81 -5.20 -12.03
CA PHE A 154 13.75 -4.58 -12.82
C PHE A 154 12.73 -3.80 -11.99
N PHE A 155 12.85 -3.79 -10.65
CA PHE A 155 12.10 -2.90 -9.77
C PHE A 155 12.94 -1.69 -9.34
N THR A 156 12.34 -0.51 -9.30
CA THR A 156 12.91 0.62 -8.56
C THR A 156 12.63 0.41 -7.08
N GLN A 157 13.65 0.20 -6.28
CA GLN A 157 13.53 -0.02 -4.85
C GLN A 157 14.68 0.62 -4.07
N THR A 158 14.41 1.00 -2.84
CA THR A 158 15.43 1.52 -1.91
C THR A 158 15.94 0.41 -1.02
N ASP A 159 17.26 0.19 -1.03
CA ASP A 159 17.91 -0.56 0.04
C ASP A 159 17.93 0.32 1.29
N TRP A 160 17.31 -0.13 2.36
CA TRP A 160 17.40 0.47 3.68
C TRP A 160 18.32 -0.36 4.57
N LEU A 161 19.48 0.18 4.97
CA LEU A 161 20.50 -0.58 5.69
C LEU A 161 21.16 0.22 6.83
N PRO A 162 20.53 0.32 8.00
CA PRO A 162 19.16 -0.01 8.37
C PRO A 162 18.20 1.19 8.27
N LYS A 163 16.90 0.98 8.54
CA LYS A 163 15.89 2.00 8.82
C LYS A 163 15.28 1.74 10.19
N LEU A 164 15.19 2.77 11.01
CA LEU A 164 14.49 2.77 12.29
C LEU A 164 13.31 3.72 12.20
N ASP A 165 12.12 3.24 12.50
CA ASP A 165 10.90 4.02 12.66
C ASP A 165 10.40 3.95 14.10
N HIS A 166 9.99 5.08 14.65
CA HIS A 166 9.31 5.19 15.93
C HIS A 166 7.99 5.92 15.73
N HIS A 167 6.93 5.37 16.28
CA HIS A 167 5.63 6.01 16.33
C HIS A 167 5.13 6.07 17.76
N TRP A 168 4.59 7.21 18.15
CA TRP A 168 3.86 7.38 19.38
C TRP A 168 2.54 8.08 19.09
N LEU A 169 1.46 7.34 19.11
CA LEU A 169 0.16 7.81 18.60
C LEU A 169 -0.86 7.89 19.73
N GLY A 170 -1.42 9.09 19.93
CA GLY A 170 -2.55 9.28 20.83
C GLY A 170 -2.17 9.47 22.30
N GLU A 171 -1.04 10.11 22.59
CA GLU A 171 -0.71 10.48 23.96
C GLU A 171 -1.54 11.69 24.42
N SER A 172 -2.25 11.52 25.53
CA SER A 172 -3.02 12.62 26.12
C SER A 172 -2.13 13.61 26.84
N ILE A 173 -2.28 14.89 26.51
CA ILE A 173 -1.54 15.99 27.13
C ILE A 173 -2.50 17.10 27.59
N PHE A 174 -2.00 18.01 28.44
CA PHE A 174 -2.74 19.14 29.00
C PHE A 174 -4.04 18.74 29.72
N ALA A 175 -3.99 17.67 30.55
CA ALA A 175 -5.13 17.13 31.28
C ALA A 175 -6.29 16.75 30.34
N ASP A 176 -6.01 15.92 29.34
CA ASP A 176 -6.93 15.39 28.32
C ASP A 176 -7.56 16.44 27.38
N ARG A 177 -6.98 17.64 27.29
CA ARG A 177 -7.47 18.67 26.39
C ARG A 177 -6.84 18.61 25.01
N ALA A 178 -5.72 17.93 24.87
CA ALA A 178 -5.04 17.73 23.61
C ALA A 178 -4.47 16.32 23.51
N THR A 179 -4.24 15.87 22.30
CA THR A 179 -3.62 14.59 21.99
C THR A 179 -2.38 14.84 21.15
N TRP A 180 -1.27 14.26 21.56
CA TRP A 180 0.00 14.35 20.83
C TRP A 180 0.29 13.07 20.09
N HIS A 181 0.84 13.23 18.88
CA HIS A 181 1.27 12.16 17.99
C HIS A 181 2.67 12.47 17.48
N GLU A 182 3.44 11.41 17.27
CA GLU A 182 4.81 11.51 16.79
C GLU A 182 5.10 10.37 15.81
N HIS A 183 5.87 10.69 14.75
CA HIS A 183 6.55 9.74 13.90
C HIS A 183 7.96 10.25 13.63
N THR A 184 8.95 9.47 14.04
CA THR A 184 10.37 9.75 13.77
C THR A 184 10.97 8.57 13.03
N SER A 185 11.68 8.86 11.94
CA SER A 185 12.40 7.85 11.16
C SER A 185 13.84 8.28 10.91
N VAL A 186 14.76 7.32 10.90
CA VAL A 186 16.14 7.51 10.47
C VAL A 186 16.65 6.25 9.78
N GLY A 187 17.33 6.42 8.67
CA GLY A 187 17.91 5.29 7.96
C GLY A 187 18.98 5.71 6.96
N PHE A 188 19.73 4.73 6.51
CA PHE A 188 20.60 4.89 5.37
C PHE A 188 19.94 4.23 4.15
N GLY A 189 19.49 5.07 3.20
CA GLY A 189 18.82 4.65 1.99
C GLY A 189 19.78 4.62 0.80
N THR A 190 19.59 3.64 -0.07
CA THR A 190 20.19 3.60 -1.40
C THR A 190 19.11 3.29 -2.40
N LEU A 191 18.59 4.33 -3.07
CA LEU A 191 17.64 4.19 -4.16
C LEU A 191 18.33 3.59 -5.38
N LYS A 192 17.77 2.53 -5.92
CA LYS A 192 18.27 1.82 -7.11
C LYS A 192 17.20 1.83 -8.20
N PRO A 193 17.38 2.56 -9.28
CA PRO A 193 16.47 2.56 -10.42
C PRO A 193 16.30 1.19 -11.06
N ALA A 194 15.13 0.90 -11.58
CA ALA A 194 14.87 -0.29 -12.39
C ALA A 194 15.74 -0.30 -13.65
N THR A 195 16.17 -1.48 -14.07
CA THR A 195 16.85 -1.66 -15.36
C THR A 195 15.83 -1.61 -16.50
N ALA A 196 16.23 -1.06 -17.66
CA ALA A 196 15.37 -1.04 -18.84
C ALA A 196 15.07 -2.46 -19.37
N PRO A 197 13.89 -2.70 -19.96
CA PRO A 197 13.55 -3.96 -20.63
C PRO A 197 14.51 -4.30 -21.77
N LEU A 198 14.68 -5.60 -22.06
CA LEU A 198 15.48 -6.06 -23.21
C LEU A 198 14.70 -5.98 -24.52
N ASP A 199 13.39 -6.16 -24.48
CA ASP A 199 12.52 -6.04 -25.65
C ASP A 199 12.44 -4.58 -26.12
N VAL A 200 12.65 -4.33 -27.42
CA VAL A 200 12.71 -2.96 -27.99
C VAL A 200 11.38 -2.23 -27.88
N ALA A 201 10.26 -2.96 -28.00
CA ALA A 201 8.93 -2.35 -27.89
C ALA A 201 8.59 -2.00 -26.44
N GLU A 202 9.00 -2.85 -25.50
CA GLU A 202 8.87 -2.56 -24.07
C GLU A 202 9.84 -1.47 -23.62
N GLN A 203 11.06 -1.45 -24.16
CA GLN A 203 12.04 -0.39 -23.89
C GLN A 203 11.54 0.99 -24.32
N ALA A 204 10.83 1.07 -25.44
CA ALA A 204 10.22 2.32 -25.90
C ALA A 204 9.10 2.85 -24.99
N LYS A 205 8.55 1.99 -24.12
CA LYS A 205 7.51 2.32 -23.14
C LYS A 205 8.07 2.48 -21.73
N PHE A 206 9.34 2.15 -21.54
CA PHE A 206 10.00 2.23 -20.24
C PHE A 206 10.35 3.68 -19.92
N ASP A 207 9.88 4.15 -18.78
CA ASP A 207 10.19 5.47 -18.26
C ASP A 207 10.34 5.38 -16.75
N LEU A 208 11.34 6.06 -16.22
CA LEU A 208 11.55 6.17 -14.78
C LEU A 208 10.83 7.42 -14.26
N LEU A 209 10.35 7.35 -13.05
CA LEU A 209 9.67 8.47 -12.41
C LEU A 209 10.66 9.57 -12.06
N ALA A 210 10.18 10.80 -12.01
CA ALA A 210 10.97 11.91 -11.51
C ALA A 210 11.44 11.65 -10.06
N GLY A 211 12.75 11.81 -9.84
CA GLY A 211 13.41 11.47 -8.56
C GLY A 211 13.82 10.00 -8.41
N GLU A 212 13.65 9.18 -9.48
CA GLU A 212 14.08 7.77 -9.55
C GLU A 212 15.06 7.48 -10.69
N GLU A 213 15.42 8.48 -11.48
CA GLU A 213 16.22 8.30 -12.71
C GLU A 213 17.66 7.87 -12.46
N GLN A 214 18.15 8.08 -11.25
CA GLN A 214 19.52 7.79 -10.86
C GLN A 214 19.59 7.11 -9.52
N LYS A 215 20.77 6.55 -9.24
CA LYS A 215 21.08 6.03 -7.92
C LYS A 215 21.37 7.19 -6.95
N TYR A 216 20.62 7.25 -5.86
CA TYR A 216 20.88 8.16 -4.76
C TYR A 216 21.23 7.37 -3.50
N SER A 217 22.12 7.90 -2.67
CA SER A 217 22.50 7.23 -1.42
C SER A 217 22.80 8.23 -0.33
N GLY A 218 22.18 8.06 0.83
CA GLY A 218 22.43 8.96 1.93
C GLY A 218 21.62 8.60 3.19
N ILE A 219 21.93 9.31 4.25
CA ILE A 219 21.12 9.30 5.45
C ILE A 219 19.83 10.09 5.15
N ARG A 220 18.68 9.50 5.46
CA ARG A 220 17.43 10.23 5.60
C ARG A 220 16.97 10.17 7.04
N ALA A 221 16.68 11.33 7.63
CA ALA A 221 16.11 11.44 8.96
C ALA A 221 14.93 12.41 8.93
N ALA A 222 13.81 12.04 9.56
CA ALA A 222 12.64 12.90 9.65
C ALA A 222 11.99 12.73 11.02
N SER A 223 11.49 13.82 11.58
CA SER A 223 10.67 13.80 12.79
C SER A 223 9.44 14.67 12.57
N ARG A 224 8.27 14.07 12.64
CA ARG A 224 6.96 14.69 12.44
C ARG A 224 6.18 14.61 13.73
N GLN A 225 5.62 15.75 14.14
CA GLN A 225 4.90 15.93 15.40
C GLN A 225 3.54 16.55 15.10
N GLU A 226 2.47 16.01 15.69
CA GLU A 226 1.11 16.55 15.55
C GLU A 226 0.46 16.71 16.92
N ILE A 227 -0.25 17.82 17.13
CA ILE A 227 -1.04 18.07 18.33
C ILE A 227 -2.48 18.37 17.92
N ASP A 228 -3.39 17.54 18.37
CA ASP A 228 -4.82 17.61 18.14
C ASP A 228 -5.54 18.22 19.34
N PHE A 229 -6.56 19.05 19.09
CA PHE A 229 -7.41 19.67 20.12
C PHE A 229 -8.88 19.21 19.92
N PRO A 230 -9.25 18.01 20.40
CA PRO A 230 -10.60 17.46 20.15
C PRO A 230 -11.67 18.24 20.94
N MET A 231 -12.67 18.74 20.22
CA MET A 231 -13.83 19.43 20.76
C MET A 231 -15.12 18.81 20.25
N GLN A 232 -16.19 18.92 21.03
CA GLN A 232 -17.52 18.42 20.65
C GLN A 232 -18.60 19.49 20.85
N TRP A 233 -19.36 19.77 19.77
CA TRP A 233 -20.51 20.65 19.79
C TRP A 233 -21.78 19.91 19.36
N GLY A 234 -22.56 19.46 20.32
CA GLY A 234 -23.69 18.56 20.04
C GLY A 234 -23.22 17.27 19.37
N ASN A 235 -23.67 17.01 18.16
CA ASN A 235 -23.25 15.83 17.39
C ASN A 235 -22.02 16.08 16.51
N VAL A 236 -21.54 17.30 16.41
CA VAL A 236 -20.37 17.64 15.59
C VAL A 236 -19.11 17.47 16.43
N LYS A 237 -18.19 16.62 15.98
CA LYS A 237 -16.83 16.54 16.49
C LYS A 237 -15.95 17.45 15.63
N VAL A 238 -15.16 18.30 16.28
CA VAL A 238 -14.24 19.23 15.63
C VAL A 238 -12.87 19.10 16.27
N VAL A 239 -11.84 18.92 15.45
CA VAL A 239 -10.46 18.70 15.90
C VAL A 239 -9.54 19.65 15.14
N PRO A 240 -9.33 20.88 15.63
CA PRO A 240 -8.19 21.68 15.19
C PRO A 240 -6.88 20.96 15.49
N TYR A 241 -5.89 21.11 14.62
CA TYR A 241 -4.59 20.50 14.82
C TYR A 241 -3.44 21.34 14.27
N LEU A 242 -2.25 21.08 14.79
CA LEU A 242 -0.99 21.62 14.34
C LEU A 242 -0.05 20.45 14.08
N LEU A 243 0.62 20.45 12.92
CA LEU A 243 1.62 19.48 12.57
C LEU A 243 2.91 20.19 12.16
N GLY A 244 4.04 19.70 12.60
CA GLY A 244 5.36 20.18 12.20
C GLY A 244 6.29 19.03 11.89
N GLU A 245 7.18 19.22 10.92
CA GLU A 245 8.21 18.25 10.55
C GLU A 245 9.55 18.95 10.34
N VAL A 246 10.62 18.27 10.74
CA VAL A 246 11.98 18.54 10.30
C VAL A 246 12.52 17.27 9.67
N ALA A 247 13.02 17.39 8.44
CA ALA A 247 13.58 16.25 7.71
C ALA A 247 14.92 16.63 7.06
N TYR A 248 15.81 15.65 6.96
CA TYR A 248 17.14 15.78 6.39
C TYR A 248 17.40 14.67 5.39
N TRP A 249 17.96 15.02 4.24
CA TRP A 249 18.48 14.11 3.23
C TRP A 249 19.96 14.37 3.03
N GLY A 250 20.77 13.34 3.10
CA GLY A 250 22.20 13.39 2.82
C GLY A 250 22.52 13.52 1.33
N ASP A 251 21.54 13.17 0.48
CA ASP A 251 21.65 13.22 -0.99
C ASP A 251 20.29 13.62 -1.58
N ASP A 252 20.22 14.78 -2.25
CA ASP A 252 19.07 15.24 -3.04
C ASP A 252 19.26 14.94 -4.54
N ILE A 253 18.35 15.35 -5.40
CA ILE A 253 18.47 15.14 -6.86
C ILE A 253 19.69 15.82 -7.49
N SER A 254 20.31 16.77 -6.79
CA SER A 254 21.52 17.48 -7.18
C SER A 254 22.77 16.93 -6.50
N HIS A 255 22.67 15.81 -5.80
CA HIS A 255 23.72 15.20 -5.00
C HIS A 255 24.28 16.12 -3.90
N GLN A 256 23.38 16.86 -3.25
CA GLN A 256 23.70 17.72 -2.12
C GLN A 256 22.86 17.34 -0.91
N SER A 257 23.37 17.63 0.28
CA SER A 257 22.56 17.50 1.47
C SER A 257 21.54 18.63 1.60
N VAL A 258 20.35 18.31 2.06
CA VAL A 258 19.26 19.26 2.23
C VAL A 258 18.49 19.00 3.51
N THR A 259 17.99 20.08 4.12
CA THR A 259 17.09 20.02 5.26
C THR A 259 15.78 20.71 4.87
N ARG A 260 14.65 20.06 5.12
CA ARG A 260 13.33 20.64 4.95
C ARG A 260 12.67 20.83 6.32
N THR A 261 12.03 21.97 6.50
CA THR A 261 11.01 22.20 7.52
C THR A 261 9.65 22.24 6.86
N TYR A 262 8.66 21.60 7.48
CA TYR A 262 7.28 21.57 7.01
C TYR A 262 6.35 21.86 8.17
N GLY A 263 5.34 22.68 7.94
CA GLY A 263 4.34 23.06 8.91
C GLY A 263 2.93 22.95 8.33
N GLN A 264 1.99 22.48 9.14
CA GLN A 264 0.59 22.35 8.73
C GLN A 264 -0.32 22.79 9.87
N VAL A 265 -1.34 23.58 9.55
CA VAL A 265 -2.42 23.94 10.46
C VAL A 265 -3.74 23.56 9.82
N GLY A 266 -4.59 22.85 10.55
CA GLY A 266 -5.82 22.37 9.97
C GLY A 266 -6.93 22.09 10.99
N ILE A 267 -8.05 21.65 10.44
CA ILE A 267 -9.24 21.29 11.18
C ILE A 267 -9.86 20.03 10.56
N ARG A 268 -10.11 19.02 11.39
CA ARG A 268 -10.87 17.84 11.04
C ARG A 268 -12.23 17.89 11.72
N SER A 269 -13.30 17.58 11.00
CA SER A 269 -14.64 17.60 11.56
C SER A 269 -15.44 16.39 11.09
N SER A 270 -16.31 15.89 11.97
CA SER A 270 -17.25 14.82 11.62
C SER A 270 -18.61 15.08 12.22
N LEU A 271 -19.65 14.74 11.42
CA LEU A 271 -21.05 14.88 11.82
C LEU A 271 -21.78 13.56 11.54
N PRO A 272 -21.89 12.67 12.54
CA PRO A 272 -22.70 11.46 12.43
C PRO A 272 -24.19 11.77 12.56
N MET A 273 -24.98 11.21 11.66
CA MET A 273 -26.43 11.30 11.64
C MET A 273 -27.03 9.92 11.42
N SER A 274 -28.20 9.67 11.98
CA SER A 274 -28.91 8.41 11.73
C SER A 274 -30.43 8.57 11.76
N ARG A 275 -31.11 7.79 10.93
CA ARG A 275 -32.57 7.68 10.91
C ARG A 275 -32.95 6.22 10.71
N THR A 276 -33.94 5.77 11.51
CA THR A 276 -34.47 4.41 11.38
C THR A 276 -35.96 4.46 11.11
N ASP A 277 -36.42 3.68 10.12
CA ASP A 277 -37.85 3.47 9.82
C ASP A 277 -38.12 1.96 9.72
N ALA A 278 -38.84 1.46 10.71
CA ALA A 278 -39.20 0.05 10.80
C ALA A 278 -40.30 -0.38 9.81
N ASN A 279 -41.02 0.60 9.22
CA ASN A 279 -42.17 0.32 8.36
C ASN A 279 -41.74 0.09 6.89
N ILE A 280 -40.53 0.45 6.52
CA ILE A 280 -40.01 0.22 5.18
C ILE A 280 -39.78 -1.28 4.99
N LYS A 281 -40.56 -1.87 4.06
CA LYS A 281 -40.48 -3.31 3.72
C LYS A 281 -40.52 -3.49 2.22
N SER A 282 -39.64 -4.34 1.71
CA SER A 282 -39.62 -4.75 0.30
C SER A 282 -39.24 -6.23 0.19
N LYS A 283 -40.15 -7.03 -0.37
CA LYS A 283 -39.83 -8.44 -0.66
C LYS A 283 -38.85 -8.56 -1.84
N LEU A 284 -38.96 -7.66 -2.83
CA LEU A 284 -38.08 -7.67 -4.00
C LEU A 284 -36.62 -7.42 -3.63
N PHE A 285 -36.37 -6.49 -2.72
CA PHE A 285 -35.04 -6.10 -2.30
C PHE A 285 -34.64 -6.72 -0.95
N ASN A 286 -35.42 -7.66 -0.41
CA ASN A 286 -35.19 -8.31 0.86
C ASN A 286 -34.92 -7.30 2.02
N VAL A 287 -35.74 -6.27 2.11
CA VAL A 287 -35.67 -5.20 3.11
C VAL A 287 -36.77 -5.39 4.17
N SER A 288 -36.40 -5.38 5.45
CA SER A 288 -37.31 -5.45 6.59
C SER A 288 -36.91 -4.44 7.66
N GLY A 289 -37.48 -3.24 7.58
CA GLY A 289 -37.00 -2.05 8.28
C GLY A 289 -35.74 -1.49 7.61
N LEU A 290 -35.57 -0.19 7.66
CA LEU A 290 -34.39 0.48 7.11
C LEU A 290 -33.79 1.45 8.13
N ALA A 291 -32.51 1.31 8.40
CA ALA A 291 -31.73 2.31 9.13
C ALA A 291 -30.73 2.95 8.17
N HIS A 292 -30.76 4.26 8.04
CA HIS A 292 -29.78 5.03 7.30
C HIS A 292 -28.85 5.75 8.27
N LYS A 293 -27.57 5.45 8.19
CA LYS A 293 -26.49 6.08 8.95
C LYS A 293 -25.61 6.86 7.98
N VAL A 294 -25.31 8.09 8.32
CA VAL A 294 -24.46 8.99 7.51
C VAL A 294 -23.43 9.60 8.44
N ASN A 295 -22.20 9.63 8.00
CA ASN A 295 -21.15 10.42 8.61
C ASN A 295 -20.61 11.39 7.55
N TRP A 296 -20.76 12.68 7.81
CA TRP A 296 -20.13 13.73 7.00
C TRP A 296 -18.80 14.09 7.61
N MET A 297 -17.76 14.19 6.78
CA MET A 297 -16.41 14.53 7.23
C MET A 297 -15.87 15.70 6.42
N LEU A 298 -15.17 16.58 7.11
CA LEU A 298 -14.40 17.67 6.55
C LEU A 298 -12.98 17.57 7.11
N ASP A 299 -11.99 17.66 6.25
CA ASP A 299 -10.59 17.91 6.61
C ASP A 299 -10.10 19.08 5.76
N ALA A 300 -9.67 20.15 6.43
CA ALA A 300 -9.20 21.34 5.77
C ALA A 300 -7.90 21.80 6.42
N TYR A 301 -6.87 22.08 5.62
CA TYR A 301 -5.61 22.57 6.14
C TYR A 301 -4.89 23.51 5.16
N TRP A 302 -3.98 24.27 5.73
CA TRP A 302 -2.92 24.97 5.05
C TRP A 302 -1.57 24.42 5.50
N ALA A 303 -0.66 24.22 4.55
CA ALA A 303 0.69 23.70 4.77
C ALA A 303 1.71 24.52 4.01
N ASP A 304 2.92 24.61 4.59
CA ASP A 304 4.07 25.32 4.04
C ASP A 304 5.33 24.47 4.23
N ALA A 305 6.13 24.35 3.18
CA ALA A 305 7.38 23.60 3.16
C ALA A 305 8.53 24.52 2.73
N SER A 306 9.68 24.42 3.41
CA SER A 306 10.86 25.22 3.02
C SER A 306 11.51 24.77 1.72
N GLU A 307 11.17 23.59 1.22
CA GLU A 307 11.72 22.97 0.01
C GLU A 307 10.61 22.22 -0.71
N ASN A 308 10.55 22.37 -2.02
CA ASN A 308 9.58 21.72 -2.89
C ASN A 308 9.84 20.20 -3.03
N MET A 309 8.79 19.38 -3.17
CA MET A 309 8.89 17.93 -3.29
C MET A 309 9.71 17.47 -4.51
N ASP A 310 9.83 18.28 -5.55
CA ASP A 310 10.62 17.97 -6.74
C ASP A 310 12.14 17.89 -6.49
N ARG A 311 12.58 18.35 -5.31
CA ARG A 311 13.98 18.33 -4.91
C ARG A 311 14.45 16.99 -4.36
N PHE A 312 13.54 16.09 -4.03
CA PHE A 312 13.88 14.88 -3.28
C PHE A 312 13.88 13.63 -4.15
N PRO A 313 14.89 12.73 -3.98
CA PRO A 313 14.82 11.37 -4.50
C PRO A 313 13.68 10.63 -3.78
N ARG A 314 13.04 9.71 -4.47
CA ARG A 314 11.89 8.95 -3.94
C ARG A 314 12.35 7.71 -3.18
N TYR A 315 12.85 7.89 -1.97
CA TYR A 315 13.31 6.78 -1.14
C TYR A 315 12.16 5.90 -0.62
N ASP A 316 11.04 6.48 -0.25
CA ASP A 316 9.84 5.73 0.14
C ASP A 316 9.04 5.41 -1.11
N ALA A 317 8.69 4.13 -1.29
CA ALA A 317 7.79 3.73 -2.35
C ALA A 317 6.42 4.41 -2.16
N LEU A 318 5.90 4.99 -3.22
CA LEU A 318 4.48 5.23 -3.34
C LEU A 318 3.80 3.87 -3.55
N ASP A 319 2.50 3.77 -3.46
CA ASP A 319 1.79 2.52 -3.70
C ASP A 319 2.01 2.04 -5.17
N ASP A 320 2.98 1.14 -5.35
CA ASP A 320 3.44 0.70 -6.67
C ASP A 320 2.32 0.06 -7.48
N ASP A 321 1.45 -0.72 -6.85
CA ASP A 321 0.35 -1.39 -7.53
C ASP A 321 -0.68 -0.40 -8.06
N ALA A 322 -1.06 0.59 -7.25
CA ALA A 322 -1.96 1.66 -7.67
C ALA A 322 -1.35 2.48 -8.80
N GLN A 323 -0.04 2.75 -8.75
CA GLN A 323 0.68 3.50 -9.77
C GLN A 323 0.80 2.73 -11.07
N GLU A 324 1.15 1.46 -11.04
CA GLU A 324 1.28 0.64 -12.23
C GLU A 324 -0.05 0.45 -12.93
N HIS A 325 -1.12 0.20 -12.18
CA HIS A 325 -2.48 0.20 -12.70
C HIS A 325 -2.86 1.53 -13.32
N TYR A 326 -2.56 2.63 -12.66
CA TYR A 326 -2.82 3.97 -13.16
C TYR A 326 -2.00 4.27 -14.42
N ARG A 327 -0.69 4.02 -14.41
CA ARG A 327 0.19 4.26 -15.57
C ARG A 327 -0.14 3.36 -16.74
N ARG A 328 -0.12 2.05 -16.55
CA ARG A 328 -0.23 1.10 -17.65
C ARG A 328 -1.64 0.97 -18.17
N ARG A 329 -2.63 0.82 -17.31
CA ARG A 329 -4.00 0.56 -17.74
C ARG A 329 -4.77 1.83 -18.00
N PHE A 330 -4.81 2.74 -17.06
CA PHE A 330 -5.58 3.96 -17.26
C PHE A 330 -4.95 4.89 -18.29
N PHE A 331 -3.66 5.15 -18.17
CA PHE A 331 -2.98 6.13 -19.01
C PHE A 331 -2.78 5.61 -20.42
N PHE A 332 -2.23 4.41 -20.58
CA PHE A 332 -2.06 3.78 -21.89
C PHE A 332 -3.39 3.48 -22.58
N ASP A 333 -4.37 2.94 -21.87
CA ASP A 333 -5.66 2.59 -22.44
C ASP A 333 -6.50 3.82 -22.77
N THR A 334 -6.42 4.88 -21.97
CA THR A 334 -7.23 6.09 -22.15
C THR A 334 -6.61 7.05 -23.16
N PHE A 335 -5.29 7.22 -23.16
CA PHE A 335 -4.57 8.20 -23.95
C PHE A 335 -3.76 7.62 -25.12
N GLY A 336 -3.91 6.34 -25.40
CA GLY A 336 -3.33 5.69 -26.60
C GLY A 336 -1.86 5.40 -26.51
N GLY A 337 -1.34 5.15 -25.30
CA GLY A 337 0.04 4.69 -25.12
C GLY A 337 1.04 5.78 -25.46
N ILE A 338 1.28 6.69 -24.55
CA ILE A 338 2.37 7.68 -24.68
C ILE A 338 3.66 7.02 -24.23
N ALA A 339 4.17 6.11 -25.06
CA ALA A 339 5.48 5.53 -24.86
C ALA A 339 6.56 6.62 -25.03
N GLY A 340 7.43 6.76 -24.03
CA GLY A 340 8.60 7.64 -24.09
C GLY A 340 8.30 9.13 -24.27
N GLN A 341 7.12 9.60 -23.96
CA GLN A 341 6.79 11.02 -23.90
C GLN A 341 6.81 11.48 -22.45
N ASN A 342 7.30 12.70 -22.24
CA ASN A 342 7.19 13.37 -20.96
C ASN A 342 5.72 13.37 -20.51
N ILE A 343 5.40 12.53 -19.54
CA ILE A 343 4.11 12.57 -18.88
C ILE A 343 4.00 13.98 -18.30
N ALA A 344 2.94 14.70 -18.66
CA ALA A 344 2.74 16.03 -18.10
C ALA A 344 2.75 15.91 -16.57
N SER A 345 3.40 16.84 -15.87
CA SER A 345 3.58 16.85 -14.42
C SER A 345 2.29 16.60 -13.64
N LYS A 346 1.15 17.09 -14.14
CA LYS A 346 -0.18 16.83 -13.57
C LYS A 346 -0.58 15.34 -13.48
N TRP A 347 0.11 14.46 -14.19
CA TRP A 347 -0.10 13.00 -14.21
C TRP A 347 1.06 12.23 -13.54
N ASP A 348 2.04 12.95 -12.97
CA ASP A 348 3.08 12.35 -12.16
C ASP A 348 2.47 11.67 -10.92
N GLU A 349 3.02 10.55 -10.50
CA GLU A 349 2.51 9.77 -9.37
C GLU A 349 2.68 10.51 -8.04
N ARG A 350 3.67 11.41 -7.94
CA ARG A 350 3.79 12.31 -6.79
C ARG A 350 2.58 13.24 -6.70
N MET A 351 2.09 13.74 -7.85
CA MET A 351 0.86 14.52 -7.91
C MET A 351 -0.36 13.67 -7.56
N PHE A 352 -0.37 12.39 -7.89
CA PHE A 352 -1.41 11.47 -7.41
C PHE A 352 -1.39 11.37 -5.88
N ALA A 353 -0.22 11.12 -5.29
CA ALA A 353 -0.06 11.05 -3.83
C ALA A 353 -0.40 12.37 -3.13
N TYR A 354 0.01 13.50 -3.71
CA TYR A 354 -0.35 14.84 -3.25
C TYR A 354 -1.87 15.07 -3.30
N ARG A 355 -2.52 14.72 -4.42
CA ARG A 355 -3.98 14.82 -4.60
C ARG A 355 -4.76 13.81 -3.76
N ALA A 356 -4.15 12.67 -3.38
CA ALA A 356 -4.72 11.72 -2.44
C ALA A 356 -4.56 12.15 -0.98
N ASN A 357 -3.98 13.32 -0.71
CA ASN A 357 -3.73 13.85 0.63
C ASN A 357 -2.82 12.94 1.49
N MET A 358 -1.85 12.26 0.88
CA MET A 358 -0.96 11.34 1.60
C MET A 358 -0.01 12.06 2.57
N GLN A 359 0.18 13.38 2.43
CA GLN A 359 0.96 14.20 3.35
C GLN A 359 0.17 14.67 4.59
N GLY A 360 -1.15 14.49 4.61
CA GLY A 360 -2.09 15.20 5.50
C GLY A 360 -2.12 14.75 6.95
N ASN A 361 -1.25 13.84 7.42
CA ASN A 361 -1.23 13.38 8.81
C ASN A 361 0.17 12.96 9.28
N VAL A 362 0.31 12.79 10.61
CA VAL A 362 1.58 12.41 11.25
C VAL A 362 2.11 11.06 10.78
N SER A 363 1.24 10.11 10.47
CA SER A 363 1.60 8.76 10.06
C SER A 363 1.73 8.61 8.54
N SER A 364 1.89 9.70 7.80
CA SER A 364 2.13 9.66 6.35
C SER A 364 3.28 8.69 6.02
N PRO A 365 3.06 7.74 5.11
CA PRO A 365 4.04 6.71 4.79
C PRO A 365 5.22 7.24 3.96
N VAL A 366 5.05 8.39 3.31
CA VAL A 366 6.04 8.97 2.40
C VAL A 366 6.43 10.36 2.87
N THR A 367 7.72 10.52 3.19
CA THR A 367 8.25 11.80 3.66
C THR A 367 8.45 12.80 2.51
N GLU A 368 8.85 12.31 1.34
CA GLU A 368 9.27 13.13 0.20
C GLU A 368 8.16 13.97 -0.42
N ILE A 369 6.90 13.57 -0.28
CA ILE A 369 5.75 14.25 -0.93
C ILE A 369 5.20 15.46 -0.17
N ALA A 370 5.71 15.80 1.01
CA ALA A 370 5.23 16.97 1.75
C ALA A 370 5.66 18.27 1.07
N ASP A 371 4.70 19.11 0.73
CA ASP A 371 4.86 20.36 -0.02
C ASP A 371 3.82 21.39 0.41
N ASP A 372 3.94 22.61 -0.10
CA ASP A 372 2.94 23.66 0.10
C ASP A 372 1.56 23.17 -0.37
N ALA A 373 0.57 23.40 0.46
CA ALA A 373 -0.78 23.01 0.13
C ALA A 373 -1.84 23.83 0.86
N MET A 374 -2.94 24.11 0.19
CA MET A 374 -4.20 24.47 0.81
C MET A 374 -5.27 23.54 0.31
N THR A 375 -5.84 22.71 1.20
CA THR A 375 -6.76 21.66 0.81
C THR A 375 -8.06 21.66 1.59
N PHE A 376 -9.13 21.23 0.95
CA PHE A 376 -10.41 20.89 1.55
C PHE A 376 -10.83 19.51 1.08
N ARG A 377 -10.83 18.53 1.99
CA ARG A 377 -11.37 17.21 1.75
C ARG A 377 -12.77 17.11 2.34
N LEU A 378 -13.74 16.85 1.48
CA LEU A 378 -15.12 16.58 1.89
C LEU A 378 -15.41 15.11 1.64
N ALA A 379 -15.87 14.40 2.66
CA ALA A 379 -16.19 13.00 2.55
C ALA A 379 -17.54 12.66 3.20
N THR A 380 -18.15 11.60 2.72
CA THR A 380 -19.35 11.01 3.32
C THR A 380 -19.25 9.50 3.35
N GLU A 381 -19.57 8.93 4.49
CA GLU A 381 -19.79 7.49 4.65
C GLU A 381 -21.27 7.24 4.91
N GLN A 382 -21.90 6.46 4.08
CA GLN A 382 -23.32 6.17 4.20
C GLN A 382 -23.56 4.67 4.25
N ARG A 383 -24.37 4.23 5.20
CA ARG A 383 -24.79 2.84 5.36
C ARG A 383 -26.31 2.75 5.48
N TRP A 384 -26.90 1.99 4.59
CA TRP A 384 -28.29 1.59 4.69
C TRP A 384 -28.36 0.16 5.21
N GLN A 385 -28.90 -0.01 6.41
CA GLN A 385 -28.94 -1.29 7.11
C GLN A 385 -30.35 -1.82 7.18
N THR A 386 -30.51 -3.12 7.01
CA THR A 386 -31.80 -3.81 7.11
C THR A 386 -31.67 -5.09 7.93
N LYS A 387 -32.83 -5.64 8.36
CA LYS A 387 -32.87 -6.93 9.06
C LYS A 387 -33.10 -8.05 8.07
N ARG A 388 -32.28 -9.10 8.14
CA ARG A 388 -32.42 -10.33 7.36
C ARG A 388 -32.42 -11.56 8.27
N GLY A 389 -32.96 -12.66 7.77
CA GLY A 389 -33.08 -13.92 8.49
C GLY A 389 -34.51 -14.29 8.89
N ILE A 390 -34.65 -15.45 9.50
CA ILE A 390 -35.96 -16.02 9.93
C ILE A 390 -36.47 -15.23 11.14
N ALA A 391 -37.78 -15.08 11.25
CA ALA A 391 -38.42 -14.43 12.38
C ALA A 391 -37.91 -14.99 13.72
N GLY A 392 -37.46 -14.10 14.61
CA GLY A 392 -36.85 -14.45 15.89
C GLY A 392 -35.33 -14.72 15.85
N LYS A 393 -34.75 -14.85 14.67
CA LYS A 393 -33.29 -14.99 14.44
C LYS A 393 -32.74 -13.99 13.40
N GLN A 394 -33.39 -12.83 13.34
CA GLN A 394 -32.95 -11.77 12.39
C GLN A 394 -31.65 -11.10 12.86
N HIS A 395 -30.80 -10.78 11.94
CA HIS A 395 -29.58 -10.00 12.14
C HIS A 395 -29.56 -8.76 11.24
N VAL A 396 -28.84 -7.74 11.65
CA VAL A 396 -28.67 -6.51 10.86
C VAL A 396 -27.55 -6.72 9.85
N VAL A 397 -27.81 -6.37 8.60
CA VAL A 397 -26.86 -6.41 7.51
C VAL A 397 -26.79 -5.06 6.79
N ASP A 398 -25.67 -4.73 6.22
CA ASP A 398 -25.56 -3.60 5.31
C ASP A 398 -26.26 -3.97 3.98
N TRP A 399 -27.29 -3.20 3.63
CA TRP A 399 -27.99 -3.35 2.36
C TRP A 399 -27.31 -2.57 1.26
N MET A 400 -26.91 -1.33 1.55
CA MET A 400 -26.09 -0.49 0.68
C MET A 400 -25.02 0.21 1.53
N VAL A 401 -23.87 0.41 0.94
CA VAL A 401 -22.78 1.24 1.48
C VAL A 401 -22.35 2.19 0.37
N LEU A 402 -22.20 3.46 0.69
CA LEU A 402 -21.60 4.47 -0.17
C LEU A 402 -20.56 5.23 0.63
N ASN A 403 -19.32 5.15 0.21
CA ASN A 403 -18.27 6.06 0.63
C ASN A 403 -17.94 6.94 -0.57
N ALA A 404 -17.87 8.23 -0.37
CA ALA A 404 -17.50 9.16 -1.43
C ALA A 404 -16.70 10.32 -0.84
N GLU A 405 -15.67 10.75 -1.55
CA GLU A 405 -14.88 11.90 -1.15
C GLU A 405 -14.39 12.71 -2.34
N ILE A 406 -14.15 13.99 -2.08
CA ILE A 406 -13.54 14.91 -3.03
C ILE A 406 -12.50 15.76 -2.33
N LEU A 407 -11.36 15.92 -2.98
CA LEU A 407 -10.31 16.83 -2.56
C LEU A 407 -10.32 18.08 -3.45
N LEU A 408 -10.32 19.24 -2.81
CA LEU A 408 -10.34 20.56 -3.47
C LEU A 408 -9.10 21.35 -3.04
N PHE A 409 -8.52 22.06 -4.00
CA PHE A 409 -7.37 22.95 -3.83
C PHE A 409 -7.80 24.38 -4.14
N PRO A 410 -8.13 25.23 -3.14
CA PRO A 410 -8.45 26.64 -3.34
C PRO A 410 -7.29 27.40 -3.99
N ASP A 411 -6.06 27.11 -3.55
CA ASP A 411 -4.84 27.50 -4.24
C ASP A 411 -4.44 26.37 -5.19
N ALA A 412 -4.55 26.62 -6.47
CA ALA A 412 -4.32 25.62 -7.50
C ALA A 412 -2.87 25.60 -8.03
N ASP A 413 -2.03 26.54 -7.62
CA ASP A 413 -0.68 26.71 -8.17
C ASP A 413 0.15 25.44 -7.99
N ASN A 414 0.12 24.86 -6.80
CA ASN A 414 0.82 23.58 -6.51
C ASN A 414 0.05 22.33 -6.99
N ASN A 415 -1.16 22.49 -7.51
CA ASN A 415 -1.94 21.42 -8.14
C ASN A 415 -2.05 21.58 -9.65
N GLU A 416 -1.00 22.07 -10.29
CA GLU A 416 -0.94 22.23 -11.76
C GLU A 416 -2.11 23.06 -12.33
N GLY A 417 -2.51 24.10 -11.63
CA GLY A 417 -3.63 24.97 -12.00
C GLY A 417 -5.02 24.33 -11.86
N GLN A 418 -5.14 23.19 -11.17
CA GLN A 418 -6.40 22.47 -10.99
C GLN A 418 -6.97 22.71 -9.59
N HIS A 419 -8.17 23.27 -9.47
CA HIS A 419 -8.87 23.43 -8.20
C HIS A 419 -9.47 22.12 -7.65
N THR A 420 -9.55 21.08 -8.47
CA THR A 420 -10.09 19.77 -8.09
C THR A 420 -8.94 18.76 -8.07
N GLY A 421 -8.80 18.04 -6.96
CA GLY A 421 -7.90 16.93 -6.85
C GLY A 421 -8.55 15.63 -7.27
N MET A 422 -8.61 14.66 -6.36
CA MET A 422 -9.24 13.39 -6.59
C MET A 422 -10.71 13.42 -6.20
N PHE A 423 -11.51 12.64 -6.92
CA PHE A 423 -12.82 12.20 -6.51
C PHE A 423 -12.79 10.69 -6.43
N ASP A 424 -13.03 10.16 -5.24
CA ASP A 424 -13.08 8.73 -4.98
C ASP A 424 -14.47 8.32 -4.51
N TYR A 425 -14.93 7.12 -4.91
CA TYR A 425 -16.15 6.54 -4.39
C TYR A 425 -16.09 5.02 -4.38
N ASP A 426 -16.67 4.43 -3.33
CA ASP A 426 -16.93 3.00 -3.20
C ASP A 426 -18.43 2.80 -2.95
N TYR A 427 -19.10 2.14 -3.88
CA TYR A 427 -20.52 1.82 -3.76
C TYR A 427 -20.74 0.33 -3.81
N ARG A 428 -21.35 -0.21 -2.75
CA ARG A 428 -21.71 -1.63 -2.66
C ARG A 428 -23.18 -1.79 -2.39
N TRP A 429 -23.83 -2.61 -3.20
CA TRP A 429 -25.22 -2.94 -3.03
C TRP A 429 -25.41 -4.45 -2.83
N HIS A 430 -25.70 -4.86 -1.62
CA HIS A 430 -25.95 -6.25 -1.25
C HIS A 430 -27.44 -6.59 -1.53
N VAL A 431 -27.77 -6.93 -2.77
CA VAL A 431 -29.15 -7.25 -3.21
C VAL A 431 -29.69 -8.46 -2.47
N GLY A 432 -28.86 -9.44 -2.14
CA GLY A 432 -29.19 -10.65 -1.39
C GLY A 432 -28.00 -11.13 -0.55
N ASP A 433 -28.14 -12.32 0.02
CA ASP A 433 -27.07 -12.90 0.85
C ASP A 433 -25.89 -13.45 0.03
N ARG A 434 -26.00 -13.44 -1.31
CA ARG A 434 -25.01 -14.02 -2.24
C ARG A 434 -24.60 -13.10 -3.39
N PHE A 435 -25.17 -11.89 -3.48
CA PHE A 435 -24.89 -10.95 -4.56
C PHE A 435 -24.59 -9.56 -3.99
N THR A 436 -23.46 -9.04 -4.39
CA THR A 436 -23.00 -7.67 -4.11
C THR A 436 -22.76 -6.96 -5.41
#